data_8a13376a2532bf909c893281718d78e6
#
_entry.id   8a13376a2532bf909c893281718d78e6
#
_cell.length_a   1.000
_cell.length_b   1.000
_cell.length_c   1.000
_cell.angle_alpha   90.00
_cell.angle_beta   90.00
_cell.angle_gamma   90.00
#
_symmetry.space_group_name_H-M   'P 1'
#
loop_
_entity.id
_entity.type
_entity.pdbx_description
1 polymer ?
#
loop_
_entity_poly.entity_id
_entity_poly.type
_entity_poly.pdbx_seq_one_letter_code
_entity_poly.pdbx_strand_id
1 'polypeptide(L)'
;MEQRRICPYCMQELEAGEEQCPHCGRELAGRNPSGSLPAGTVLAGRYTVGDIQSVDGEGILYRGVENNGPFRVTIKEYMPLTLAAERGRDCILRPKPGSEVLFKTTRMDFADLYRFIQRITPANGLEAVLDVFEENNTVYAVMENPGGCPLQKWLEEHGTVTPQQACAMLEPVFRGVEAMHQVGLVHRGICPANIRILDNGRARLTGYATVGLRTAGSGLHEQLYEGYSAPEQYSTAEFEGRYTDEYSLAAVFYRMVCGVSPVPAAQRLVSDSNPKARTVSSAVPPYVSETLYLGLRLKPVERIQTVQQLFRALSEREYAEELARSLAPRTSPAPQETRAPAKAELLSVRNLLAGILILLSVLIVLILWGLLSRQNDARPAPAASEPDSVSEAASEPVNETVALTPDLVGRDYDAEVRNNRSYINDYLFYVTLEYSNTVEKGRIIRQTPEAGEVIQKGDTISLVVSRGPQMMEMPDIIGQTQDSAVQELAAKGLNATCFTVVNDGSEAAGCVVSASEDAGTMVEVGTTVVLYIAGDAASAPGSTETPPDTEGPAVGGDAVQDGIEYDTD
;
A
#
# COMPACT_ATOMS: atom_id res chain seq x y z
N MET A 1 -35.73 -33.40 8.86
CA MET A 1 -34.29 -33.58 9.06
C MET A 1 -34.00 -33.20 10.49
N GLU A 2 -33.60 -34.15 11.33
CA GLU A 2 -33.15 -33.81 12.68
C GLU A 2 -31.93 -32.89 12.58
N GLN A 3 -32.02 -31.73 13.21
CA GLN A 3 -30.88 -30.80 13.30
C GLN A 3 -29.78 -31.51 14.10
N ARG A 4 -28.69 -31.86 13.43
CA ARG A 4 -27.47 -32.35 14.08
C ARG A 4 -27.03 -31.32 15.10
N ARG A 5 -26.98 -31.67 16.36
CA ARG A 5 -26.46 -30.80 17.41
C ARG A 5 -24.93 -30.87 17.38
N ILE A 6 -24.28 -29.75 17.35
CA ILE A 6 -22.82 -29.65 17.23
C ILE A 6 -22.27 -28.90 18.45
N CYS A 7 -21.17 -29.39 19.00
CA CYS A 7 -20.46 -28.69 20.08
C CYS A 7 -19.93 -27.36 19.60
N PRO A 8 -20.29 -26.22 20.22
CA PRO A 8 -19.82 -24.89 19.76
C PRO A 8 -18.30 -24.71 19.91
N TYR A 9 -17.64 -25.51 20.76
CA TYR A 9 -16.21 -25.37 21.07
C TYR A 9 -15.30 -26.24 20.21
N CYS A 10 -15.62 -27.52 20.05
CA CYS A 10 -14.78 -28.43 19.29
C CYS A 10 -15.38 -28.85 17.95
N MET A 11 -16.59 -28.37 17.63
CA MET A 11 -17.33 -28.64 16.39
C MET A 11 -17.53 -30.14 16.08
N GLN A 12 -17.59 -30.98 17.12
CA GLN A 12 -17.95 -32.39 17.00
C GLN A 12 -19.46 -32.58 17.18
N GLU A 13 -20.02 -33.61 16.53
CA GLU A 13 -21.44 -33.96 16.70
C GLU A 13 -21.73 -34.38 18.14
N LEU A 14 -22.91 -34.05 18.61
CA LEU A 14 -23.41 -34.32 19.96
C LEU A 14 -24.69 -35.12 19.88
N GLU A 15 -24.87 -36.02 20.82
CA GLU A 15 -26.15 -36.69 21.03
C GLU A 15 -27.18 -35.76 21.69
N ALA A 16 -28.45 -36.08 21.54
CA ALA A 16 -29.52 -35.31 22.14
C ALA A 16 -29.49 -35.41 23.67
N GLY A 17 -29.51 -34.29 24.39
CA GLY A 17 -29.56 -34.24 25.84
C GLY A 17 -28.23 -34.11 26.57
N GLU A 18 -27.10 -34.05 25.87
CA GLU A 18 -25.81 -33.81 26.50
C GLU A 18 -25.70 -32.35 27.01
N GLU A 19 -25.27 -32.17 28.24
CA GLU A 19 -24.98 -30.88 28.90
C GLU A 19 -23.49 -30.53 28.84
N GLN A 20 -22.64 -31.55 28.73
CA GLN A 20 -21.20 -31.46 28.60
C GLN A 20 -20.75 -32.24 27.36
N CYS A 21 -19.83 -31.64 26.59
CA CYS A 21 -19.31 -32.28 25.38
C CYS A 21 -18.41 -33.47 25.73
N PRO A 22 -18.71 -34.69 25.27
CA PRO A 22 -17.89 -35.89 25.55
C PRO A 22 -16.50 -35.81 24.87
N HIS A 23 -16.36 -34.98 23.81
CA HIS A 23 -15.10 -34.86 23.04
C HIS A 23 -14.12 -33.83 23.61
N CYS A 24 -14.59 -32.71 24.17
CA CYS A 24 -13.72 -31.66 24.69
C CYS A 24 -13.93 -31.34 26.18
N GLY A 25 -14.89 -31.98 26.85
CA GLY A 25 -15.14 -31.83 28.27
C GLY A 25 -15.74 -30.46 28.68
N ARG A 26 -16.13 -29.61 27.74
CA ARG A 26 -16.70 -28.27 28.05
C ARG A 26 -18.21 -28.35 28.23
N GLU A 27 -18.73 -27.54 29.16
CA GLU A 27 -20.18 -27.34 29.30
C GLU A 27 -20.76 -26.67 28.06
N LEU A 28 -21.91 -27.20 27.59
CA LEU A 28 -22.56 -26.72 26.35
C LEU A 28 -23.49 -25.53 26.58
N ALA A 29 -23.67 -25.09 27.82
CA ALA A 29 -24.46 -23.93 28.19
C ALA A 29 -23.79 -22.59 27.85
N GLY A 30 -22.56 -22.61 27.35
CA GLY A 30 -21.81 -21.41 26.95
C GLY A 30 -22.54 -20.63 25.87
N ARG A 31 -22.74 -19.34 26.10
CA ARG A 31 -23.33 -18.42 25.14
C ARG A 31 -22.25 -17.47 24.66
N ASN A 32 -22.23 -17.20 23.36
CA ASN A 32 -21.43 -16.09 22.85
C ASN A 32 -21.90 -14.77 23.50
N PRO A 33 -20.99 -13.82 23.74
CA PRO A 33 -21.33 -12.53 24.33
C PRO A 33 -22.47 -11.80 23.60
N SER A 34 -23.18 -10.94 24.31
CA SER A 34 -24.22 -10.09 23.72
C SER A 34 -23.63 -9.27 22.56
N GLY A 35 -24.38 -9.12 21.49
CA GLY A 35 -23.95 -8.43 20.28
C GLY A 35 -23.27 -9.31 19.23
N SER A 36 -22.76 -10.48 19.60
CA SER A 36 -22.26 -11.48 18.64
C SER A 36 -23.36 -12.47 18.19
N LEU A 37 -23.06 -13.28 17.17
CA LEU A 37 -23.97 -14.36 16.77
C LEU A 37 -24.07 -15.42 17.86
N PRO A 38 -25.28 -15.91 18.18
CA PRO A 38 -25.43 -17.08 19.05
C PRO A 38 -24.74 -18.31 18.45
N ALA A 39 -24.11 -19.12 19.30
CA ALA A 39 -23.61 -20.42 18.86
C ALA A 39 -24.78 -21.29 18.37
N GLY A 40 -24.58 -22.00 17.28
CA GLY A 40 -25.63 -22.79 16.61
C GLY A 40 -26.39 -22.00 15.52
N THR A 41 -26.13 -20.70 15.35
CA THR A 41 -26.69 -19.94 14.23
C THR A 41 -26.23 -20.54 12.90
N VAL A 42 -27.16 -20.72 11.97
CA VAL A 42 -26.87 -21.26 10.64
C VAL A 42 -26.85 -20.08 9.65
N LEU A 43 -25.71 -19.90 8.99
CA LEU A 43 -25.48 -18.88 7.97
C LEU A 43 -25.56 -19.50 6.57
N ALA A 44 -26.17 -18.78 5.62
CA ALA A 44 -26.38 -19.19 4.23
C ALA A 44 -26.98 -20.61 4.10
N GLY A 45 -27.68 -21.11 5.14
CA GLY A 45 -28.18 -22.50 5.19
C GLY A 45 -27.07 -23.58 5.21
N ARG A 46 -25.82 -23.21 5.27
CA ARG A 46 -24.66 -24.07 5.01
C ARG A 46 -23.67 -24.14 6.16
N TYR A 47 -23.47 -23.06 6.90
CA TYR A 47 -22.44 -22.98 7.93
C TYR A 47 -23.05 -22.81 9.32
N THR A 48 -22.66 -23.64 10.26
CA THR A 48 -23.06 -23.50 11.67
C THR A 48 -21.98 -22.79 12.45
N VAL A 49 -22.35 -21.67 13.09
CA VAL A 49 -21.47 -20.83 13.93
C VAL A 49 -21.24 -21.49 15.27
N GLY A 50 -20.01 -21.52 15.73
CA GLY A 50 -19.58 -21.97 17.05
C GLY A 50 -19.27 -20.84 18.02
N ASP A 51 -18.24 -21.03 18.86
CA ASP A 51 -17.74 -20.03 19.79
C ASP A 51 -16.86 -18.98 19.08
N ILE A 52 -16.69 -17.84 19.75
CA ILE A 52 -15.76 -16.79 19.32
C ILE A 52 -14.33 -17.26 19.54
N GLN A 53 -13.50 -17.11 18.51
CA GLN A 53 -12.05 -17.32 18.60
C GLN A 53 -11.32 -16.03 18.99
N SER A 54 -11.67 -14.93 18.35
CA SER A 54 -11.10 -13.60 18.60
C SER A 54 -12.03 -12.49 18.12
N VAL A 55 -11.79 -11.29 18.61
CA VAL A 55 -12.43 -10.05 18.16
C VAL A 55 -11.30 -9.06 17.83
N ASP A 56 -11.41 -8.39 16.70
CA ASP A 56 -10.52 -7.31 16.30
C ASP A 56 -11.31 -6.05 15.94
N GLY A 57 -10.64 -4.99 15.51
CA GLY A 57 -11.30 -3.72 15.16
C GLY A 57 -12.20 -3.80 13.93
N GLU A 58 -12.09 -4.87 13.15
CA GLU A 58 -12.86 -5.11 11.92
C GLU A 58 -14.06 -6.03 12.16
N GLY A 59 -13.99 -6.89 13.18
CA GLY A 59 -15.09 -7.80 13.46
C GLY A 59 -14.79 -8.96 14.38
N ILE A 60 -15.54 -10.02 14.20
CA ILE A 60 -15.54 -11.20 15.06
C ILE A 60 -15.15 -12.44 14.26
N LEU A 61 -14.23 -13.21 14.79
CA LEU A 61 -13.80 -14.50 14.25
C LEU A 61 -14.43 -15.62 15.05
N TYR A 62 -15.24 -16.44 14.39
CA TYR A 62 -15.91 -17.61 14.99
C TYR A 62 -15.29 -18.92 14.52
N ARG A 63 -15.36 -19.94 15.35
CA ARG A 63 -15.31 -21.31 14.86
C ARG A 63 -16.59 -21.65 14.14
N GLY A 64 -16.50 -22.53 13.16
CA GLY A 64 -17.66 -23.00 12.43
C GLY A 64 -17.46 -24.40 11.85
N VAL A 65 -18.54 -24.94 11.34
CA VAL A 65 -18.54 -26.18 10.58
C VAL A 65 -19.46 -26.06 9.38
N GLU A 66 -19.07 -26.66 8.28
CA GLU A 66 -19.92 -26.82 7.11
C GLU A 66 -20.90 -27.99 7.32
N ASN A 67 -22.21 -27.72 7.19
CA ASN A 67 -23.27 -28.66 7.52
C ASN A 67 -23.31 -29.93 6.62
N ASN A 68 -22.80 -29.79 5.38
CA ASN A 68 -22.80 -30.89 4.40
C ASN A 68 -21.50 -31.71 4.39
N GLY A 69 -20.60 -31.51 5.36
CA GLY A 69 -19.35 -32.22 5.46
C GLY A 69 -18.74 -32.11 6.87
N PRO A 70 -17.68 -32.86 7.16
CA PRO A 70 -17.01 -32.82 8.47
C PRO A 70 -16.00 -31.64 8.54
N PHE A 71 -16.10 -30.66 7.66
CA PHE A 71 -15.08 -29.63 7.52
C PHE A 71 -15.26 -28.54 8.57
N ARG A 72 -14.24 -28.39 9.42
CA ARG A 72 -14.11 -27.25 10.31
C ARG A 72 -13.70 -26.04 9.52
N VAL A 73 -14.39 -24.93 9.76
CA VAL A 73 -14.13 -23.65 9.11
C VAL A 73 -13.90 -22.58 10.17
N THR A 74 -13.33 -21.48 9.75
CA THR A 74 -13.25 -20.23 10.49
C THR A 74 -14.13 -19.22 9.78
N ILE A 75 -15.02 -18.53 10.51
CA ILE A 75 -15.96 -17.56 9.95
C ILE A 75 -15.61 -16.18 10.49
N LYS A 76 -15.18 -15.27 9.64
CA LYS A 76 -14.97 -13.87 10.01
C LYS A 76 -16.18 -13.05 9.61
N GLU A 77 -16.80 -12.42 10.59
CA GLU A 77 -17.90 -11.48 10.42
C GLU A 77 -17.38 -10.06 10.42
N TYR A 78 -17.74 -9.26 9.42
CA TYR A 78 -17.48 -7.82 9.44
C TYR A 78 -18.41 -7.15 10.47
N MET A 79 -17.85 -6.71 11.59
CA MET A 79 -18.59 -6.06 12.69
C MET A 79 -17.67 -5.10 13.47
N PRO A 80 -17.23 -3.98 12.87
CA PRO A 80 -16.38 -3.02 13.54
C PRO A 80 -17.14 -2.30 14.65
N LEU A 81 -16.73 -2.47 15.90
CA LEU A 81 -17.39 -1.89 17.08
C LEU A 81 -17.36 -0.36 17.08
N THR A 82 -16.45 0.26 16.35
CA THR A 82 -16.41 1.72 16.16
C THR A 82 -17.59 2.23 15.33
N LEU A 83 -18.06 1.43 14.36
CA LEU A 83 -19.08 1.82 13.37
C LEU A 83 -20.43 1.11 13.57
N ALA A 84 -20.42 -0.10 14.13
CA ALA A 84 -21.63 -0.87 14.40
C ALA A 84 -22.21 -0.53 15.77
N ALA A 85 -23.53 -0.32 15.83
CA ALA A 85 -24.20 -0.03 17.09
C ALA A 85 -24.44 -1.31 17.90
N GLU A 86 -25.40 -2.10 17.45
CA GLU A 86 -25.80 -3.33 18.12
C GLU A 86 -26.45 -4.28 17.12
N ARG A 87 -26.43 -5.55 17.47
CA ARG A 87 -27.17 -6.60 16.78
C ARG A 87 -28.55 -6.74 17.44
N GLY A 88 -29.61 -6.62 16.65
CA GLY A 88 -30.95 -6.89 17.11
C GLY A 88 -31.19 -8.40 17.39
N ARG A 89 -32.33 -8.73 18.00
CA ARG A 89 -32.79 -10.12 18.18
C ARG A 89 -33.01 -10.86 16.86
N ASP A 90 -33.17 -10.10 15.78
CA ASP A 90 -33.28 -10.53 14.39
C ASP A 90 -31.94 -10.89 13.75
N CYS A 91 -30.85 -10.85 14.50
CA CYS A 91 -29.46 -11.00 14.05
C CYS A 91 -28.98 -9.91 13.08
N ILE A 92 -29.78 -8.93 12.72
CA ILE A 92 -29.42 -7.84 11.79
C ILE A 92 -28.49 -6.84 12.48
N LEU A 93 -27.35 -6.58 11.86
CA LEU A 93 -26.40 -5.59 12.31
C LEU A 93 -26.82 -4.19 11.83
N ARG A 94 -26.78 -3.21 12.74
CA ARG A 94 -27.13 -1.82 12.45
C ARG A 94 -25.91 -0.93 12.65
N PRO A 95 -25.60 -0.03 11.70
CA PRO A 95 -24.56 0.97 11.92
C PRO A 95 -24.98 1.96 12.99
N LYS A 96 -24.01 2.60 13.62
CA LYS A 96 -24.24 3.73 14.53
C LYS A 96 -24.80 4.92 13.75
N PRO A 97 -25.67 5.75 14.36
CA PRO A 97 -26.13 6.99 13.74
C PRO A 97 -24.94 7.86 13.29
N GLY A 98 -24.97 8.30 12.02
CA GLY A 98 -23.89 9.06 11.40
C GLY A 98 -22.70 8.26 10.85
N SER A 99 -22.69 6.94 11.06
CA SER A 99 -21.62 6.05 10.54
C SER A 99 -22.06 5.20 9.34
N GLU A 100 -23.26 5.41 8.81
CA GLU A 100 -23.88 4.53 7.81
C GLU A 100 -23.05 4.45 6.52
N VAL A 101 -22.56 5.59 6.05
CA VAL A 101 -21.76 5.67 4.80
C VAL A 101 -20.43 4.97 5.00
N LEU A 102 -19.72 5.29 6.08
CA LEU A 102 -18.41 4.68 6.37
C LEU A 102 -18.54 3.18 6.60
N PHE A 103 -19.55 2.73 7.37
CA PHE A 103 -19.85 1.31 7.57
C PHE A 103 -20.10 0.59 6.24
N LYS A 104 -20.88 1.20 5.33
CA LYS A 104 -21.14 0.61 4.02
C LYS A 104 -19.87 0.51 3.19
N THR A 105 -19.06 1.56 3.13
CA THR A 105 -17.82 1.60 2.34
C THR A 105 -16.82 0.55 2.84
N THR A 106 -16.52 0.56 4.14
CA THR A 106 -15.55 -0.37 4.73
C THR A 106 -16.05 -1.82 4.73
N ARG A 107 -17.37 -2.05 4.76
CA ARG A 107 -17.98 -3.36 4.52
C ARG A 107 -17.73 -3.86 3.10
N MET A 108 -17.81 -2.98 2.11
CA MET A 108 -17.48 -3.32 0.71
C MET A 108 -15.99 -3.64 0.56
N ASP A 109 -15.11 -2.85 1.17
CA ASP A 109 -13.66 -3.10 1.16
C ASP A 109 -13.35 -4.49 1.75
N PHE A 110 -14.03 -4.85 2.84
CA PHE A 110 -13.90 -6.18 3.44
C PHE A 110 -14.36 -7.29 2.47
N ALA A 111 -15.55 -7.14 1.88
CA ALA A 111 -16.07 -8.12 0.93
C ALA A 111 -15.13 -8.32 -0.27
N ASP A 112 -14.63 -7.23 -0.83
CA ASP A 112 -13.77 -7.24 -2.00
C ASP A 112 -12.41 -7.87 -1.67
N LEU A 113 -11.79 -7.53 -0.54
CA LEU A 113 -10.56 -8.16 -0.08
C LEU A 113 -10.70 -9.69 -0.04
N TYR A 114 -11.71 -10.20 0.65
CA TYR A 114 -11.88 -11.64 0.80
C TYR A 114 -12.27 -12.34 -0.51
N ARG A 115 -13.05 -11.70 -1.40
CA ARG A 115 -13.33 -12.20 -2.74
C ARG A 115 -12.07 -12.25 -3.62
N PHE A 116 -11.17 -11.28 -3.50
CA PHE A 116 -9.88 -11.32 -4.20
C PHE A 116 -8.99 -12.44 -3.67
N ILE A 117 -8.88 -12.59 -2.35
CA ILE A 117 -8.11 -13.68 -1.73
C ILE A 117 -8.69 -15.04 -2.15
N GLN A 118 -10.00 -15.20 -2.19
CA GLN A 118 -10.66 -16.43 -2.65
C GLN A 118 -10.19 -16.87 -4.04
N ARG A 119 -9.89 -15.94 -4.94
CA ARG A 119 -9.45 -16.24 -6.31
C ARG A 119 -8.00 -16.70 -6.39
N ILE A 120 -7.14 -16.27 -5.47
CA ILE A 120 -5.71 -16.63 -5.46
C ILE A 120 -5.42 -17.82 -4.57
N THR A 121 -6.32 -18.21 -3.69
CA THR A 121 -6.22 -19.45 -2.95
C THR A 121 -6.87 -20.59 -3.77
N PRO A 122 -6.28 -21.74 -3.88
CA PRO A 122 -5.42 -22.41 -2.91
C PRO A 122 -3.91 -22.22 -3.17
N ALA A 123 -3.45 -21.03 -3.46
CA ALA A 123 -2.02 -20.80 -3.57
C ALA A 123 -1.30 -21.27 -2.30
N ASN A 124 -0.22 -21.98 -2.51
CA ASN A 124 0.58 -22.56 -1.45
C ASN A 124 0.97 -21.52 -0.40
N GLY A 125 0.70 -21.83 0.87
CA GLY A 125 1.14 -21.00 1.99
C GLY A 125 0.14 -19.96 2.50
N LEU A 126 -1.01 -19.80 1.86
CA LEU A 126 -2.11 -18.94 2.30
C LEU A 126 -3.27 -19.77 2.87
N GLU A 127 -3.95 -19.27 3.89
CA GLU A 127 -5.23 -19.82 4.36
C GLU A 127 -6.29 -19.64 3.27
N ALA A 128 -6.99 -20.71 2.89
CA ALA A 128 -7.96 -20.63 1.81
C ALA A 128 -9.26 -19.94 2.27
N VAL A 129 -9.74 -18.99 1.48
CA VAL A 129 -11.08 -18.43 1.60
C VAL A 129 -12.02 -19.30 0.78
N LEU A 130 -12.97 -19.94 1.45
CA LEU A 130 -13.90 -20.90 0.86
C LEU A 130 -15.15 -20.25 0.33
N ASP A 131 -15.67 -19.24 1.05
CA ASP A 131 -16.90 -18.55 0.70
C ASP A 131 -16.93 -17.11 1.20
N VAL A 132 -17.62 -16.21 0.50
CA VAL A 132 -17.86 -14.83 0.90
C VAL A 132 -19.29 -14.44 0.53
N PHE A 133 -20.11 -14.13 1.51
CA PHE A 133 -21.52 -13.81 1.29
C PHE A 133 -22.03 -12.71 2.22
N GLU A 134 -23.14 -12.11 1.83
CA GLU A 134 -23.83 -11.06 2.58
C GLU A 134 -25.08 -11.62 3.25
N GLU A 135 -25.21 -11.46 4.55
CA GLU A 135 -26.37 -11.80 5.36
C GLU A 135 -26.40 -10.91 6.61
N ASN A 136 -27.56 -10.74 7.24
CA ASN A 136 -27.70 -9.96 8.49
C ASN A 136 -27.19 -8.50 8.39
N ASN A 137 -27.24 -7.89 7.22
CA ASN A 137 -26.71 -6.56 6.90
C ASN A 137 -25.19 -6.44 7.12
N THR A 138 -24.45 -7.54 7.04
CA THR A 138 -23.00 -7.59 7.12
C THR A 138 -22.44 -8.58 6.08
N VAL A 139 -21.13 -8.81 6.10
CA VAL A 139 -20.41 -9.74 5.25
C VAL A 139 -19.72 -10.78 6.11
N TYR A 140 -19.78 -12.01 5.65
CA TYR A 140 -19.09 -13.15 6.23
C TYR A 140 -18.06 -13.68 5.25
N ALA A 141 -16.84 -13.90 5.73
CA ALA A 141 -15.81 -14.63 5.01
C ALA A 141 -15.60 -15.97 5.72
N VAL A 142 -15.77 -17.04 4.98
CA VAL A 142 -15.55 -18.41 5.47
C VAL A 142 -14.21 -18.90 4.98
N MET A 143 -13.35 -19.28 5.90
CA MET A 143 -12.00 -19.74 5.62
C MET A 143 -11.81 -21.19 6.09
N GLU A 144 -10.89 -21.89 5.47
CA GLU A 144 -10.45 -23.19 5.98
C GLU A 144 -9.88 -23.04 7.41
N ASN A 145 -9.95 -24.09 8.19
CA ASN A 145 -9.18 -24.15 9.42
C ASN A 145 -7.96 -25.03 9.17
N PRO A 146 -6.77 -24.47 8.93
CA PRO A 146 -5.60 -25.25 8.52
C PRO A 146 -5.03 -26.15 9.63
N GLY A 147 -5.52 -26.03 10.86
CA GLY A 147 -4.95 -26.74 12.00
C GLY A 147 -3.59 -26.18 12.42
N GLY A 148 -2.72 -27.04 12.98
CA GLY A 148 -1.39 -26.67 13.45
C GLY A 148 -1.40 -25.69 14.64
N CYS A 149 -0.26 -25.09 14.96
CA CYS A 149 -0.13 -24.08 16.03
C CYS A 149 0.43 -22.75 15.50
N PRO A 150 0.13 -21.60 16.12
CA PRO A 150 0.76 -20.34 15.78
C PRO A 150 2.28 -20.42 15.90
N LEU A 151 3.02 -19.81 14.95
CA LEU A 151 4.48 -19.76 14.96
C LEU A 151 5.02 -19.14 16.27
N GLN A 152 4.30 -18.17 16.82
CA GLN A 152 4.65 -17.60 18.12
C GLN A 152 4.76 -18.67 19.20
N LYS A 153 3.71 -19.49 19.37
CA LYS A 153 3.69 -20.57 20.34
C LYS A 153 4.71 -21.66 20.01
N TRP A 154 4.85 -21.97 18.73
CA TRP A 154 5.86 -22.94 18.28
C TRP A 154 7.29 -22.50 18.66
N LEU A 155 7.63 -21.22 18.49
CA LEU A 155 8.93 -20.66 18.88
C LEU A 155 9.14 -20.60 20.40
N GLU A 156 8.06 -20.42 21.18
CA GLU A 156 8.12 -20.51 22.65
C GLU A 156 8.48 -21.92 23.12
N GLU A 157 7.99 -22.95 22.43
CA GLU A 157 8.21 -24.35 22.76
C GLU A 157 9.54 -24.91 22.20
N HIS A 158 9.98 -24.46 21.02
CA HIS A 158 11.12 -25.02 20.29
C HIS A 158 12.37 -24.11 20.25
N GLY A 159 12.22 -22.83 20.61
CA GLY A 159 13.29 -21.85 20.56
C GLY A 159 13.64 -21.38 19.14
N THR A 160 14.91 -20.99 18.94
CA THR A 160 15.42 -20.49 17.66
C THR A 160 15.71 -21.62 16.67
N VAL A 161 15.65 -21.28 15.39
CA VAL A 161 15.97 -22.19 14.29
C VAL A 161 17.15 -21.66 13.47
N THR A 162 17.80 -22.53 12.70
CA THR A 162 18.82 -22.11 11.74
C THR A 162 18.19 -21.36 10.58
N PRO A 163 18.94 -20.49 9.87
CA PRO A 163 18.42 -19.80 8.68
C PRO A 163 17.87 -20.75 7.61
N GLN A 164 18.51 -21.90 7.43
CA GLN A 164 18.04 -22.93 6.48
C GLN A 164 16.69 -23.52 6.89
N GLN A 165 16.52 -23.80 8.18
CA GLN A 165 15.24 -24.27 8.70
C GLN A 165 14.15 -23.19 8.56
N ALA A 166 14.47 -21.93 8.88
CA ALA A 166 13.56 -20.81 8.72
C ALA A 166 13.10 -20.65 7.25
N CYS A 167 14.04 -20.71 6.29
CA CYS A 167 13.73 -20.70 4.86
C CYS A 167 12.78 -21.86 4.48
N ALA A 168 13.09 -23.09 4.89
CA ALA A 168 12.28 -24.27 4.55
C ALA A 168 10.86 -24.19 5.14
N MET A 169 10.71 -23.67 6.37
CA MET A 169 9.42 -23.50 7.02
C MET A 169 8.59 -22.41 6.36
N LEU A 170 9.19 -21.25 6.05
CA LEU A 170 8.51 -20.06 5.55
C LEU A 170 8.36 -20.02 4.02
N GLU A 171 9.04 -20.88 3.26
CA GLU A 171 8.97 -20.91 1.79
C GLU A 171 7.52 -20.82 1.25
N PRO A 172 6.54 -21.59 1.78
CA PRO A 172 5.16 -21.48 1.32
C PRO A 172 4.56 -20.09 1.58
N VAL A 173 4.90 -19.47 2.72
CA VAL A 173 4.42 -18.12 3.06
C VAL A 173 4.98 -17.08 2.08
N PHE A 174 6.29 -17.14 1.79
CA PHE A 174 6.91 -16.25 0.79
C PHE A 174 6.23 -16.37 -0.58
N ARG A 175 5.95 -17.58 -1.04
CA ARG A 175 5.21 -17.81 -2.30
C ARG A 175 3.78 -17.29 -2.25
N GLY A 176 3.10 -17.46 -1.12
CA GLY A 176 1.75 -16.96 -0.93
C GLY A 176 1.67 -15.44 -0.96
N VAL A 177 2.59 -14.76 -0.26
CA VAL A 177 2.68 -13.29 -0.27
C VAL A 177 3.05 -12.78 -1.67
N GLU A 178 3.94 -13.45 -2.38
CA GLU A 178 4.25 -13.13 -3.78
C GLU A 178 2.99 -13.21 -4.67
N ALA A 179 2.20 -14.26 -4.54
CA ALA A 179 0.95 -14.39 -5.29
C ALA A 179 -0.06 -13.26 -4.97
N MET A 180 -0.12 -12.79 -3.70
CA MET A 180 -0.90 -11.62 -3.32
C MET A 180 -0.37 -10.36 -4.02
N HIS A 181 0.94 -10.15 -4.00
CA HIS A 181 1.58 -8.98 -4.62
C HIS A 181 1.39 -8.91 -6.13
N GLN A 182 1.36 -10.06 -6.82
CA GLN A 182 1.11 -10.13 -8.27
C GLN A 182 -0.27 -9.61 -8.67
N VAL A 183 -1.26 -9.73 -7.79
CA VAL A 183 -2.62 -9.19 -8.00
C VAL A 183 -2.85 -7.84 -7.30
N GLY A 184 -1.79 -7.19 -6.81
CA GLY A 184 -1.86 -5.88 -6.17
C GLY A 184 -2.32 -5.88 -4.72
N LEU A 185 -2.43 -7.05 -4.08
CA LEU A 185 -2.80 -7.15 -2.65
C LEU A 185 -1.55 -7.11 -1.77
N VAL A 186 -1.65 -6.43 -0.64
CA VAL A 186 -0.64 -6.38 0.44
C VAL A 186 -1.28 -6.92 1.71
N HIS A 187 -0.60 -7.83 2.41
CA HIS A 187 -1.17 -8.51 3.59
C HIS A 187 -1.19 -7.62 4.85
N ARG A 188 -0.15 -6.83 5.09
CA ARG A 188 -0.02 -5.84 6.19
C ARG A 188 -0.05 -6.39 7.62
N GLY A 189 -0.27 -7.67 7.80
CA GLY A 189 -0.41 -8.30 9.12
C GLY A 189 0.50 -9.51 9.32
N ILE A 190 1.63 -9.59 8.63
CA ILE A 190 2.54 -10.72 8.75
C ILE A 190 3.29 -10.64 10.09
N CYS A 191 2.98 -11.59 10.97
CA CYS A 191 3.62 -11.72 12.29
C CYS A 191 3.53 -13.18 12.76
N PRO A 192 4.26 -13.60 13.79
CA PRO A 192 4.23 -14.98 14.27
C PRO A 192 2.87 -15.47 14.74
N ALA A 193 1.96 -14.58 15.17
CA ALA A 193 0.60 -14.94 15.56
C ALA A 193 -0.27 -15.32 14.36
N ASN A 194 -0.02 -14.72 13.19
CA ASN A 194 -0.76 -14.94 11.94
C ASN A 194 -0.10 -15.99 11.02
N ILE A 195 0.96 -16.64 11.46
CA ILE A 195 1.59 -17.76 10.74
C ILE A 195 1.33 -19.03 11.56
N ARG A 196 0.78 -20.05 10.91
CA ARG A 196 0.52 -21.35 11.53
C ARG A 196 1.53 -22.38 11.02
N ILE A 197 2.12 -23.12 11.94
CA ILE A 197 2.98 -24.28 11.65
C ILE A 197 2.10 -25.53 11.66
N LEU A 198 2.00 -26.18 10.51
CA LEU A 198 1.23 -27.40 10.32
C LEU A 198 2.01 -28.61 10.85
N ASP A 199 1.31 -29.76 11.01
CA ASP A 199 1.92 -31.01 11.49
C ASP A 199 3.05 -31.53 10.57
N ASN A 200 3.06 -31.12 9.30
CA ASN A 200 4.14 -31.43 8.35
C ASN A 200 5.32 -30.44 8.41
N GLY A 201 5.34 -29.52 9.39
CA GLY A 201 6.39 -28.52 9.60
C GLY A 201 6.35 -27.33 8.62
N ARG A 202 5.38 -27.24 7.72
CA ARG A 202 5.25 -26.12 6.77
C ARG A 202 4.39 -25.01 7.35
N ALA A 203 4.74 -23.78 7.02
CA ALA A 203 3.99 -22.61 7.47
C ALA A 203 2.82 -22.27 6.53
N ARG A 204 1.77 -21.70 7.11
CA ARG A 204 0.62 -21.12 6.41
C ARG A 204 0.27 -19.76 7.01
N LEU A 205 0.09 -18.76 6.15
CA LEU A 205 -0.26 -17.40 6.52
C LEU A 205 -1.77 -17.25 6.63
N THR A 206 -2.21 -16.61 7.71
CA THR A 206 -3.60 -16.33 8.08
C THR A 206 -3.74 -14.87 8.48
N GLY A 207 -4.93 -14.42 8.88
CA GLY A 207 -5.11 -13.11 9.49
C GLY A 207 -5.24 -11.98 8.48
N TYR A 208 -5.92 -12.23 7.36
CA TYR A 208 -6.29 -11.21 6.39
C TYR A 208 -7.15 -10.12 7.03
N ALA A 209 -6.90 -8.88 6.63
CA ALA A 209 -7.67 -7.73 7.07
C ALA A 209 -7.56 -6.58 6.07
N THR A 210 -8.52 -5.66 6.11
CA THR A 210 -8.49 -4.44 5.29
C THR A 210 -7.37 -3.50 5.75
N VAL A 211 -7.05 -2.53 4.90
CA VAL A 211 -6.11 -1.44 5.23
C VAL A 211 -6.52 -0.75 6.52
N GLY A 212 -7.84 -0.51 6.70
CA GLY A 212 -8.36 0.16 7.88
C GLY A 212 -8.03 -0.51 9.21
N LEU A 213 -7.91 -1.86 9.26
CA LEU A 213 -7.46 -2.54 10.47
C LEU A 213 -5.94 -2.47 10.68
N ARG A 214 -5.17 -2.25 9.62
CA ARG A 214 -3.70 -2.39 9.61
C ARG A 214 -2.94 -1.07 9.57
N THR A 215 -3.66 0.07 9.59
CA THR A 215 -3.07 1.41 9.54
C THR A 215 -3.56 2.25 10.70
N ALA A 216 -2.65 2.87 11.45
CA ALA A 216 -2.99 3.73 12.58
C ALA A 216 -3.82 4.94 12.13
N GLY A 217 -4.86 5.26 12.88
CA GLY A 217 -5.71 6.44 12.63
C GLY A 217 -6.70 6.28 11.48
N SER A 218 -7.03 5.06 11.06
CA SER A 218 -7.93 4.75 9.94
C SER A 218 -9.43 4.90 10.26
N GLY A 219 -9.80 5.14 11.51
CA GLY A 219 -11.20 5.17 11.98
C GLY A 219 -11.74 3.81 12.45
N LEU A 220 -11.06 2.71 12.17
CA LEU A 220 -11.26 1.43 12.85
C LEU A 220 -10.35 1.34 14.09
N HIS A 221 -10.66 0.42 14.99
CA HIS A 221 -9.73 0.12 16.08
C HIS A 221 -8.56 -0.69 15.49
N GLU A 222 -7.48 0.00 15.16
CA GLU A 222 -6.34 -0.58 14.47
C GLU A 222 -5.68 -1.72 15.26
N GLN A 223 -5.13 -2.68 14.53
CA GLN A 223 -4.37 -3.80 15.06
C GLN A 223 -2.99 -3.82 14.40
N LEU A 224 -2.02 -3.22 15.06
CA LEU A 224 -0.60 -3.25 14.68
C LEU A 224 0.15 -4.26 15.55
N TYR A 225 1.20 -4.83 14.99
CA TYR A 225 2.01 -5.85 15.66
C TYR A 225 3.40 -5.29 15.98
N GLU A 226 3.67 -5.04 17.27
CA GLU A 226 4.94 -4.51 17.73
C GLU A 226 6.13 -5.35 17.27
N GLY A 227 7.10 -4.71 16.64
CA GLY A 227 8.28 -5.34 16.06
C GLY A 227 8.07 -5.93 14.66
N TYR A 228 6.81 -6.06 14.18
CA TYR A 228 6.50 -6.67 12.89
C TYR A 228 5.81 -5.71 11.92
N SER A 229 4.95 -4.81 12.40
CA SER A 229 4.35 -3.76 11.57
C SER A 229 5.41 -2.78 11.10
N ALA A 230 5.39 -2.47 9.81
CA ALA A 230 6.34 -1.59 9.17
C ALA A 230 6.10 -0.11 9.55
N PRO A 231 7.13 0.76 9.48
CA PRO A 231 7.01 2.17 9.88
C PRO A 231 5.85 2.92 9.23
N GLU A 232 5.60 2.69 7.94
CA GLU A 232 4.54 3.32 7.17
C GLU A 232 3.12 2.98 7.68
N GLN A 233 2.93 1.88 8.40
CA GLN A 233 1.63 1.51 8.98
C GLN A 233 1.26 2.37 10.20
N TYR A 234 2.19 3.11 10.77
CA TYR A 234 1.94 4.02 11.90
C TYR A 234 1.47 5.41 11.48
N SER A 235 1.15 5.61 10.20
CA SER A 235 0.73 6.91 9.66
C SER A 235 -0.19 6.72 8.46
N THR A 236 -1.32 7.44 8.45
CA THR A 236 -2.20 7.50 7.26
C THR A 236 -1.63 8.32 6.10
N ALA A 237 -0.56 9.09 6.34
CA ALA A 237 0.11 9.88 5.31
C ALA A 237 1.16 9.07 4.52
N GLU A 238 1.62 7.95 5.07
CA GLU A 238 2.58 7.08 4.41
C GLU A 238 1.88 6.06 3.51
N PHE A 239 2.53 5.71 2.39
CA PHE A 239 2.01 4.69 1.50
C PHE A 239 2.48 3.31 1.93
N GLU A 240 1.54 2.39 1.98
CA GLU A 240 1.81 0.98 2.19
C GLU A 240 1.88 0.26 0.85
N GLY A 241 2.86 -0.60 0.69
CA GLY A 241 3.10 -1.32 -0.55
C GLY A 241 3.66 -2.72 -0.30
N ARG A 242 4.17 -3.35 -1.34
CA ARG A 242 4.82 -4.66 -1.23
C ARG A 242 5.93 -4.66 -0.19
N TYR A 243 6.71 -3.60 -0.12
CA TYR A 243 7.78 -3.38 0.84
C TYR A 243 7.33 -3.38 2.32
N THR A 244 6.04 -3.20 2.59
CA THR A 244 5.46 -3.32 3.94
C THR A 244 5.48 -4.79 4.40
N ASP A 245 5.06 -5.71 3.52
CA ASP A 245 5.11 -7.14 3.82
C ASP A 245 6.54 -7.69 3.89
N GLU A 246 7.44 -7.15 3.09
CA GLU A 246 8.87 -7.51 3.11
C GLU A 246 9.53 -7.16 4.43
N TYR A 247 9.22 -5.97 4.98
CA TYR A 247 9.64 -5.62 6.34
C TYR A 247 9.14 -6.64 7.36
N SER A 248 7.86 -6.98 7.29
CA SER A 248 7.22 -7.90 8.23
C SER A 248 7.79 -9.32 8.11
N LEU A 249 8.04 -9.81 6.88
CA LEU A 249 8.71 -11.10 6.65
C LEU A 249 10.14 -11.12 7.18
N ALA A 250 10.91 -10.04 6.97
CA ALA A 250 12.24 -9.90 7.53
C ALA A 250 12.21 -9.89 9.08
N ALA A 251 11.20 -9.25 9.68
CA ALA A 251 10.98 -9.22 11.12
C ALA A 251 10.64 -10.59 11.70
N VAL A 252 9.79 -11.35 11.03
CA VAL A 252 9.47 -12.74 11.41
C VAL A 252 10.72 -13.61 11.33
N PHE A 253 11.48 -13.52 10.22
CA PHE A 253 12.71 -14.28 10.05
C PHE A 253 13.75 -13.92 11.12
N TYR A 254 13.89 -12.62 11.42
CA TYR A 254 14.76 -12.15 12.51
C TYR A 254 14.36 -12.80 13.84
N ARG A 255 13.07 -12.81 14.18
CA ARG A 255 12.56 -13.47 15.39
C ARG A 255 12.91 -14.96 15.44
N MET A 256 12.79 -15.66 14.32
CA MET A 256 13.07 -17.10 14.24
C MET A 256 14.54 -17.44 14.50
N VAL A 257 15.47 -16.60 13.99
CA VAL A 257 16.90 -16.89 14.10
C VAL A 257 17.58 -16.22 15.30
N CYS A 258 17.01 -15.13 15.84
CA CYS A 258 17.54 -14.39 16.97
C CYS A 258 16.86 -14.73 18.31
N GLY A 259 15.66 -15.31 18.31
CA GLY A 259 14.88 -15.58 19.51
C GLY A 259 14.16 -14.37 20.12
N VAL A 260 14.38 -13.17 19.59
CA VAL A 260 13.74 -11.92 20.00
C VAL A 260 13.18 -11.21 18.78
N SER A 261 12.08 -10.45 18.93
CA SER A 261 11.55 -9.60 17.87
C SER A 261 12.47 -8.40 17.63
N PRO A 262 12.44 -7.78 16.43
CA PRO A 262 13.05 -6.47 16.24
C PRO A 262 12.44 -5.42 17.18
N VAL A 263 13.18 -4.33 17.41
CA VAL A 263 12.65 -3.15 18.12
C VAL A 263 11.44 -2.61 17.34
N PRO A 264 10.31 -2.28 18.01
CA PRO A 264 9.11 -1.77 17.35
C PRO A 264 9.41 -0.54 16.47
N ALA A 265 8.83 -0.51 15.26
CA ALA A 265 9.11 0.55 14.28
C ALA A 265 8.80 1.96 14.82
N ALA A 266 7.74 2.11 15.62
CA ALA A 266 7.42 3.38 16.27
C ALA A 266 8.55 3.91 17.18
N GLN A 267 9.24 3.03 17.89
CA GLN A 267 10.41 3.40 18.70
C GLN A 267 11.63 3.72 17.82
N ARG A 268 11.84 2.92 16.77
CA ARG A 268 12.94 3.11 15.82
C ARG A 268 12.83 4.42 15.02
N LEU A 269 11.63 4.91 14.75
CA LEU A 269 11.42 6.22 14.12
C LEU A 269 11.96 7.38 14.97
N VAL A 270 11.97 7.22 16.31
CA VAL A 270 12.57 8.21 17.23
C VAL A 270 14.09 8.04 17.29
N SER A 271 14.55 6.80 17.42
CA SER A 271 15.98 6.45 17.47
C SER A 271 16.18 5.01 17.02
N ASP A 272 16.80 4.81 15.86
CA ASP A 272 17.02 3.46 15.32
C ASP A 272 18.11 2.72 16.09
N SER A 273 17.67 1.93 17.04
CA SER A 273 18.52 1.11 17.93
C SER A 273 18.40 -0.39 17.65
N ASN A 274 17.81 -0.80 16.49
CA ASN A 274 17.63 -2.22 16.20
C ASN A 274 18.99 -2.91 15.95
N PRO A 275 19.39 -3.91 16.77
CA PRO A 275 20.66 -4.58 16.58
C PRO A 275 20.66 -5.46 15.33
N LYS A 276 21.80 -5.53 14.63
CA LYS A 276 21.94 -6.51 13.54
C LYS A 276 21.82 -7.94 14.10
N ALA A 277 21.20 -8.84 13.33
CA ALA A 277 20.91 -10.21 13.76
C ALA A 277 22.16 -10.95 14.29
N ARG A 278 23.33 -10.75 13.67
CA ARG A 278 24.59 -11.35 14.10
C ARG A 278 25.10 -10.79 15.44
N THR A 279 24.72 -9.59 15.82
CA THR A 279 25.06 -9.03 17.16
C THR A 279 24.24 -9.71 18.25
N VAL A 280 23.01 -10.12 17.94
CA VAL A 280 22.13 -10.84 18.87
C VAL A 280 22.49 -12.32 18.93
N SER A 281 22.74 -12.93 17.77
CA SER A 281 23.07 -14.36 17.66
C SER A 281 24.26 -14.54 16.72
N SER A 282 25.41 -14.91 17.27
CA SER A 282 26.64 -15.15 16.50
C SER A 282 26.52 -16.33 15.52
N ALA A 283 25.53 -17.20 15.71
CA ALA A 283 25.23 -18.30 14.82
C ALA A 283 24.62 -17.85 13.47
N VAL A 284 24.09 -16.62 13.39
CA VAL A 284 23.55 -16.06 12.16
C VAL A 284 24.68 -15.70 11.19
N PRO A 285 24.69 -16.25 9.95
CA PRO A 285 25.71 -15.92 8.95
C PRO A 285 25.73 -14.42 8.61
N PRO A 286 26.91 -13.86 8.27
CA PRO A 286 27.02 -12.43 7.93
C PRO A 286 26.06 -11.97 6.83
N TYR A 287 25.92 -12.75 5.76
CA TYR A 287 25.03 -12.41 4.63
C TYR A 287 23.55 -12.39 5.04
N VAL A 288 23.08 -13.33 5.89
CA VAL A 288 21.71 -13.33 6.44
C VAL A 288 21.49 -12.10 7.33
N SER A 289 22.47 -11.78 8.19
CA SER A 289 22.39 -10.60 9.06
C SER A 289 22.32 -9.30 8.27
N GLU A 290 23.04 -9.19 7.15
CA GLU A 290 22.98 -8.01 6.28
C GLU A 290 21.67 -7.97 5.49
N THR A 291 21.19 -9.09 4.97
CA THR A 291 19.87 -9.18 4.31
C THR A 291 18.74 -8.73 5.24
N LEU A 292 18.74 -9.21 6.50
CA LEU A 292 17.75 -8.78 7.49
C LEU A 292 17.87 -7.30 7.84
N TYR A 293 19.09 -6.78 7.90
CA TYR A 293 19.31 -5.35 8.11
C TYR A 293 18.73 -4.50 6.97
N LEU A 294 18.90 -4.94 5.71
CA LEU A 294 18.33 -4.28 4.54
C LEU A 294 16.79 -4.40 4.48
N GLY A 295 16.23 -5.56 4.79
CA GLY A 295 14.79 -5.76 4.86
C GLY A 295 14.09 -4.96 5.97
N LEU A 296 14.81 -4.65 7.05
CA LEU A 296 14.32 -3.90 8.21
C LEU A 296 14.66 -2.40 8.17
N ARG A 297 15.07 -1.84 7.02
CA ARG A 297 15.26 -0.38 6.88
C ARG A 297 13.97 0.38 7.13
N LEU A 298 14.07 1.53 7.80
CA LEU A 298 12.89 2.35 8.11
C LEU A 298 12.28 2.97 6.86
N LYS A 299 13.12 3.46 5.94
CA LYS A 299 12.64 4.06 4.69
C LYS A 299 12.35 2.98 3.65
N PRO A 300 11.14 2.94 3.08
CA PRO A 300 10.78 1.95 2.07
C PRO A 300 11.75 1.88 0.88
N VAL A 301 12.21 3.02 0.38
CA VAL A 301 13.14 3.09 -0.77
C VAL A 301 14.53 2.52 -0.51
N GLU A 302 14.90 2.36 0.76
CA GLU A 302 16.18 1.76 1.17
C GLU A 302 16.06 0.25 1.44
N ARG A 303 14.83 -0.31 1.36
CA ARG A 303 14.57 -1.74 1.60
C ARG A 303 14.78 -2.58 0.35
N ILE A 304 14.83 -3.87 0.56
CA ILE A 304 14.60 -4.87 -0.47
C ILE A 304 13.16 -4.68 -1.00
N GLN A 305 12.95 -4.71 -2.31
CA GLN A 305 11.70 -4.26 -2.93
C GLN A 305 10.74 -5.39 -3.28
N THR A 306 11.18 -6.65 -3.29
CA THR A 306 10.33 -7.80 -3.60
C THR A 306 10.56 -8.97 -2.66
N VAL A 307 9.48 -9.68 -2.36
CA VAL A 307 9.49 -10.90 -1.54
C VAL A 307 10.46 -11.95 -2.10
N GLN A 308 10.52 -12.06 -3.42
CA GLN A 308 11.43 -12.98 -4.10
C GLN A 308 12.90 -12.61 -3.88
N GLN A 309 13.25 -11.30 -3.97
CA GLN A 309 14.60 -10.81 -3.66
C GLN A 309 14.96 -11.11 -2.20
N LEU A 310 14.04 -10.85 -1.26
CA LEU A 310 14.26 -11.13 0.16
C LEU A 310 14.52 -12.62 0.39
N PHE A 311 13.65 -13.49 -0.11
CA PHE A 311 13.78 -14.93 0.07
C PHE A 311 15.08 -15.47 -0.54
N ARG A 312 15.42 -15.02 -1.74
CA ARG A 312 16.63 -15.42 -2.44
C ARG A 312 17.89 -14.97 -1.69
N ALA A 313 17.90 -13.73 -1.18
CA ALA A 313 19.04 -13.22 -0.40
C ALA A 313 19.19 -13.92 0.96
N LEU A 314 18.10 -14.40 1.58
CA LEU A 314 18.16 -15.22 2.80
C LEU A 314 18.69 -16.64 2.53
N SER A 315 18.51 -17.15 1.30
CA SER A 315 18.87 -18.52 0.92
C SER A 315 20.25 -18.62 0.23
N GLU A 316 20.61 -17.63 -0.58
CA GLU A 316 21.78 -17.63 -1.47
C GLU A 316 22.77 -16.52 -1.08
N ARG A 317 23.94 -16.93 -0.62
CA ARG A 317 24.98 -16.00 -0.16
C ARG A 317 25.45 -15.05 -1.27
N GLU A 318 25.74 -15.56 -2.44
CA GLU A 318 26.29 -14.77 -3.56
C GLU A 318 25.29 -13.68 -3.99
N TYR A 319 24.00 -14.05 -4.09
CA TYR A 319 22.94 -13.10 -4.39
C TYR A 319 22.78 -12.03 -3.30
N ALA A 320 22.86 -12.42 -2.03
CA ALA A 320 22.79 -11.47 -0.92
C ALA A 320 23.92 -10.43 -0.97
N GLU A 321 25.15 -10.87 -1.28
CA GLU A 321 26.31 -9.97 -1.40
C GLU A 321 26.21 -9.04 -2.62
N GLU A 322 25.60 -9.48 -3.71
CA GLU A 322 25.32 -8.66 -4.89
C GLU A 322 24.22 -7.62 -4.60
N LEU A 323 23.11 -8.07 -4.02
CA LEU A 323 22.00 -7.19 -3.63
C LEU A 323 22.45 -6.11 -2.64
N ALA A 324 23.24 -6.47 -1.63
CA ALA A 324 23.80 -5.51 -0.67
C ALA A 324 24.67 -4.44 -1.35
N ARG A 325 25.46 -4.83 -2.36
CA ARG A 325 26.25 -3.87 -3.14
C ARG A 325 25.38 -2.94 -4.00
N SER A 326 24.27 -3.44 -4.54
CA SER A 326 23.34 -2.64 -5.37
C SER A 326 22.57 -1.62 -4.55
N LEU A 327 22.20 -1.96 -3.30
CA LEU A 327 21.48 -1.09 -2.37
C LEU A 327 22.39 -0.20 -1.53
N ALA A 328 23.71 -0.39 -1.59
CA ALA A 328 24.65 0.49 -0.92
C ALA A 328 24.53 1.92 -1.49
N PRO A 329 24.52 2.96 -0.64
CA PRO A 329 24.55 4.33 -1.13
C PRO A 329 25.74 4.47 -2.08
N ARG A 330 25.48 4.88 -3.32
CA ARG A 330 26.56 5.22 -4.25
C ARG A 330 27.30 6.40 -3.63
N THR A 331 28.40 6.13 -2.94
CA THR A 331 29.38 7.17 -2.64
C THR A 331 29.83 7.67 -4.01
N SER A 332 29.39 8.85 -4.39
CA SER A 332 30.02 9.55 -5.51
C SER A 332 31.52 9.46 -5.26
N PRO A 333 32.33 9.05 -6.25
CA PRO A 333 33.76 9.04 -6.06
C PRO A 333 34.13 10.45 -5.59
N ALA A 334 34.81 10.50 -4.45
CA ALA A 334 35.32 11.78 -3.93
C ALA A 334 35.95 12.50 -5.12
N PRO A 335 35.65 13.80 -5.33
CA PRO A 335 36.27 14.52 -6.41
C PRO A 335 37.78 14.31 -6.26
N GLN A 336 38.40 13.70 -7.28
CA GLN A 336 39.85 13.64 -7.34
C GLN A 336 40.31 15.07 -7.16
N GLU A 337 41.10 15.32 -6.12
CA GLU A 337 41.78 16.59 -5.92
C GLU A 337 42.63 16.87 -7.16
N THR A 338 42.02 17.46 -8.16
CA THR A 338 42.77 18.19 -9.18
C THR A 338 43.36 19.40 -8.45
N ARG A 339 44.66 19.35 -8.32
CA ARG A 339 45.52 20.41 -7.80
C ARG A 339 44.96 21.76 -8.18
N ALA A 340 44.60 22.57 -7.20
CA ALA A 340 44.03 23.91 -7.34
C ALA A 340 44.89 24.79 -8.25
N PRO A 341 44.28 25.49 -9.20
CA PRO A 341 44.86 26.73 -9.71
C PRO A 341 44.52 27.86 -8.74
N ALA A 342 45.51 28.71 -8.53
CA ALA A 342 45.61 29.72 -7.49
C ALA A 342 44.46 30.75 -7.51
N LYS A 343 43.94 31.07 -6.31
CA LYS A 343 43.58 32.41 -5.75
C LYS A 343 42.88 33.48 -6.59
N ALA A 344 42.17 33.20 -7.68
CA ALA A 344 41.52 34.29 -8.46
C ALA A 344 40.01 34.44 -8.26
N GLU A 345 39.27 33.40 -7.73
CA GLU A 345 37.80 33.42 -7.68
C GLU A 345 37.19 33.94 -6.36
N LEU A 346 37.92 33.96 -5.25
CA LEU A 346 37.37 34.44 -3.97
C LEU A 346 37.11 35.98 -3.95
N LEU A 347 37.73 36.72 -4.85
CA LEU A 347 37.53 38.18 -4.96
C LEU A 347 36.23 38.56 -5.68
N SER A 348 35.70 37.71 -6.57
CA SER A 348 34.51 37.97 -7.35
C SER A 348 33.21 37.81 -6.54
N VAL A 349 33.12 36.77 -5.71
CA VAL A 349 31.92 36.51 -4.86
C VAL A 349 31.79 37.58 -3.77
N ARG A 350 32.90 38.03 -3.19
CA ARG A 350 32.90 39.08 -2.16
C ARG A 350 32.48 40.43 -2.73
N ASN A 351 32.84 40.72 -3.98
CA ASN A 351 32.47 41.96 -4.67
C ASN A 351 30.98 41.89 -5.11
N LEU A 352 30.46 40.73 -5.48
CA LEU A 352 29.03 40.51 -5.79
C LEU A 352 28.16 40.68 -4.55
N LEU A 353 28.54 40.10 -3.40
CA LEU A 353 27.86 40.28 -2.11
C LEU A 353 27.88 41.72 -1.63
N ALA A 354 29.01 42.43 -1.79
CA ALA A 354 29.11 43.86 -1.48
C ALA A 354 28.18 44.69 -2.40
N GLY A 355 28.08 44.38 -3.69
CA GLY A 355 27.15 45.02 -4.61
C GLY A 355 25.68 44.83 -4.25
N ILE A 356 25.29 43.63 -3.84
CA ILE A 356 23.93 43.29 -3.38
C ILE A 356 23.58 44.05 -2.09
N LEU A 357 24.52 44.13 -1.14
CA LEU A 357 24.31 44.89 0.11
C LEU A 357 24.15 46.40 -0.13
N ILE A 358 24.89 46.97 -1.08
CA ILE A 358 24.74 48.40 -1.47
C ILE A 358 23.38 48.61 -2.15
N LEU A 359 22.94 47.75 -3.04
CA LEU A 359 21.61 47.81 -3.66
C LEU A 359 20.47 47.72 -2.66
N LEU A 360 20.56 46.79 -1.68
CA LEU A 360 19.60 46.66 -0.60
C LEU A 360 19.54 47.90 0.30
N SER A 361 20.69 48.50 0.63
CA SER A 361 20.75 49.75 1.43
C SER A 361 20.11 50.93 0.71
N VAL A 362 20.33 51.07 -0.60
CA VAL A 362 19.69 52.14 -1.42
C VAL A 362 18.16 51.89 -1.48
N LEU A 363 17.72 50.66 -1.64
CA LEU A 363 16.29 50.34 -1.65
C LEU A 363 15.61 50.66 -0.30
N ILE A 364 16.26 50.35 0.83
CA ILE A 364 15.76 50.69 2.16
C ILE A 364 15.65 52.21 2.34
N VAL A 365 16.64 52.98 1.89
CA VAL A 365 16.59 54.46 1.95
C VAL A 365 15.45 55.00 1.10
N LEU A 366 15.21 54.47 -0.09
CA LEU A 366 14.10 54.88 -0.96
C LEU A 366 12.72 54.55 -0.34
N ILE A 367 12.60 53.39 0.31
CA ILE A 367 11.37 53.01 1.02
C ILE A 367 11.12 53.92 2.23
N LEU A 368 12.17 54.20 3.02
CA LEU A 368 12.07 55.12 4.15
C LEU A 368 11.72 56.54 3.70
N TRP A 369 12.30 57.01 2.60
CA TRP A 369 11.96 58.33 2.04
C TRP A 369 10.51 58.36 1.53
N GLY A 370 10.04 57.30 0.87
CA GLY A 370 8.64 57.15 0.44
C GLY A 370 7.64 57.11 1.60
N LEU A 371 8.02 56.50 2.72
CA LEU A 371 7.20 56.47 3.96
C LEU A 371 7.16 57.82 4.66
N LEU A 372 8.29 58.56 4.71
CA LEU A 372 8.35 59.90 5.28
C LEU A 372 7.58 60.94 4.44
N SER A 373 7.56 60.80 3.10
CA SER A 373 6.82 61.66 2.19
C SER A 373 5.29 61.50 2.28
N ARG A 374 4.81 60.37 2.82
CA ARG A 374 3.37 60.08 3.01
C ARG A 374 2.77 60.66 4.33
N GLN A 375 3.58 61.21 5.21
CA GLN A 375 3.10 61.76 6.49
C GLN A 375 2.59 63.20 6.46
N ASN A 376 2.58 63.86 5.30
CA ASN A 376 2.21 65.30 5.22
C ASN A 376 0.82 65.62 4.68
N ASP A 377 -0.05 64.65 4.46
CA ASP A 377 -1.43 64.91 4.05
C ASP A 377 -2.45 64.26 5.01
N ALA A 378 -2.62 64.89 6.17
CA ALA A 378 -3.73 64.60 7.04
C ALA A 378 -4.46 65.91 7.38
N ARG A 379 -5.69 66.07 6.94
CA ARG A 379 -6.64 67.06 7.43
C ARG A 379 -7.90 66.38 7.99
N PRO A 380 -8.46 66.93 9.05
CA PRO A 380 -9.27 66.14 9.97
C PRO A 380 -10.79 66.18 9.73
N ALA A 381 -11.44 65.19 10.33
CA ALA A 381 -12.87 64.92 10.43
C ALA A 381 -13.75 66.02 11.05
N PRO A 382 -15.07 65.85 11.08
CA PRO A 382 -15.72 66.03 12.38
C PRO A 382 -16.61 64.89 12.85
N ALA A 383 -16.72 64.86 14.17
CA ALA A 383 -17.47 64.00 15.00
C ALA A 383 -18.98 64.30 15.07
N ALA A 384 -19.74 63.37 15.49
CA ALA A 384 -20.91 63.37 16.43
C ALA A 384 -21.82 62.22 16.03
N SER A 385 -22.52 61.47 16.85
CA SER A 385 -22.90 61.55 18.25
C SER A 385 -23.61 60.23 18.60
N GLU A 386 -23.39 59.72 19.76
CA GLU A 386 -24.34 58.83 20.48
C GLU A 386 -25.59 59.64 20.89
N PRO A 387 -26.75 59.06 21.28
CA PRO A 387 -26.85 58.22 22.48
C PRO A 387 -27.99 57.17 22.54
N ASP A 388 -27.92 56.43 23.62
CA ASP A 388 -28.93 55.91 24.55
C ASP A 388 -29.50 54.50 24.41
N SER A 389 -29.06 53.81 25.39
CA SER A 389 -29.63 52.75 26.24
C SER A 389 -31.14 52.47 26.18
N VAL A 390 -31.53 51.18 26.26
CA VAL A 390 -32.45 50.63 27.25
C VAL A 390 -32.17 49.14 27.49
N SER A 391 -32.14 48.85 28.73
CA SER A 391 -32.04 47.70 29.63
C SER A 391 -32.84 46.43 29.29
N GLU A 392 -32.21 45.29 29.61
CA GLU A 392 -32.59 44.22 30.51
C GLU A 392 -33.56 43.12 30.07
N ALA A 393 -33.01 41.93 29.90
CA ALA A 393 -33.49 40.73 30.64
C ALA A 393 -32.43 39.61 30.53
N ALA A 394 -32.01 39.13 31.68
CA ALA A 394 -31.04 38.06 31.85
C ALA A 394 -31.60 36.71 31.41
N SER A 395 -30.82 36.00 30.63
CA SER A 395 -30.79 34.55 30.61
C SER A 395 -29.33 34.12 30.48
N GLU A 396 -28.91 33.16 31.31
CA GLU A 396 -27.55 32.67 31.47
C GLU A 396 -26.90 32.29 30.12
N PRO A 397 -25.60 32.57 29.87
CA PRO A 397 -24.93 32.17 28.66
C PRO A 397 -24.53 30.71 28.77
N VAL A 398 -25.19 29.86 28.01
CA VAL A 398 -24.55 28.63 27.50
C VAL A 398 -23.42 29.09 26.58
N ASN A 399 -22.20 28.92 27.03
CA ASN A 399 -20.98 29.33 26.31
C ASN A 399 -20.72 28.34 25.17
N GLU A 400 -21.51 28.41 24.10
CA GLU A 400 -21.20 27.78 22.82
C GLU A 400 -20.10 28.61 22.17
N THR A 401 -18.87 28.13 22.25
CA THR A 401 -17.74 28.70 21.52
C THR A 401 -17.90 28.37 20.04
N VAL A 402 -18.72 29.15 19.36
CA VAL A 402 -18.85 29.13 17.91
C VAL A 402 -17.58 29.74 17.35
N ALA A 403 -16.86 28.96 16.51
CA ALA A 403 -15.68 29.37 15.79
C ALA A 403 -15.95 29.40 14.29
N LEU A 404 -15.10 30.06 13.54
CA LEU A 404 -15.11 30.00 12.08
C LEU A 404 -14.10 28.94 11.60
N THR A 405 -14.48 28.15 10.62
CA THR A 405 -13.61 27.16 9.99
C THR A 405 -12.35 27.83 9.44
N PRO A 406 -11.16 27.40 9.85
CA PRO A 406 -9.91 27.97 9.33
C PRO A 406 -9.75 27.71 7.83
N ASP A 407 -9.06 28.60 7.13
CA ASP A 407 -8.66 28.40 5.74
C ASP A 407 -7.41 27.52 5.67
N LEU A 408 -7.60 26.27 5.24
CA LEU A 408 -6.57 25.25 5.15
C LEU A 408 -6.25 24.87 3.71
N VAL A 409 -7.05 25.31 2.71
CA VAL A 409 -6.83 25.00 1.31
C VAL A 409 -5.49 25.57 0.81
N GLY A 410 -4.72 24.75 0.09
CA GLY A 410 -3.39 25.12 -0.41
C GLY A 410 -2.26 24.99 0.62
N ARG A 411 -2.55 24.78 1.91
CA ARG A 411 -1.53 24.55 2.93
C ARG A 411 -0.98 23.13 2.83
N ASP A 412 0.27 22.96 3.26
CA ASP A 412 0.84 21.63 3.46
C ASP A 412 0.22 20.97 4.68
N TYR A 413 -0.42 19.80 4.47
CA TYR A 413 -1.13 19.11 5.54
C TYR A 413 -0.20 18.67 6.67
N ASP A 414 0.94 18.05 6.34
CA ASP A 414 1.85 17.49 7.35
C ASP A 414 2.65 18.58 8.07
N ALA A 415 3.13 19.57 7.33
CA ALA A 415 3.97 20.64 7.90
C ALA A 415 3.18 21.69 8.66
N GLU A 416 1.97 22.06 8.19
CA GLU A 416 1.26 23.23 8.69
C GLU A 416 -0.01 22.91 9.48
N VAL A 417 -0.65 21.75 9.24
CA VAL A 417 -1.97 21.43 9.82
C VAL A 417 -1.91 20.28 10.82
N ARG A 418 -1.37 19.15 10.44
CA ARG A 418 -1.40 17.88 11.19
C ARG A 418 -0.84 17.97 12.61
N ASN A 419 0.26 18.71 12.81
CA ASN A 419 0.94 18.86 14.08
C ASN A 419 0.73 20.25 14.72
N ASN A 420 -0.14 21.07 14.14
CA ASN A 420 -0.40 22.42 14.66
C ASN A 420 -1.37 22.36 15.84
N ARG A 421 -0.83 22.62 17.04
CA ARG A 421 -1.59 22.58 18.29
C ARG A 421 -2.83 23.48 18.30
N SER A 422 -2.82 24.57 17.54
CA SER A 422 -3.99 25.46 17.43
C SER A 422 -5.16 24.81 16.69
N TYR A 423 -4.90 23.84 15.82
CA TYR A 423 -5.93 23.14 15.07
C TYR A 423 -6.32 21.82 15.74
N ILE A 424 -5.34 20.99 16.14
CA ILE A 424 -5.62 19.65 16.70
C ILE A 424 -6.30 19.68 18.08
N ASN A 425 -6.17 20.78 18.84
CA ASN A 425 -6.86 20.94 20.12
C ASN A 425 -8.33 21.37 19.93
N ASP A 426 -8.66 21.97 18.78
CA ASP A 426 -9.96 22.57 18.53
C ASP A 426 -10.81 21.77 17.53
N TYR A 427 -10.20 20.98 16.65
CA TYR A 427 -10.88 20.27 15.56
C TYR A 427 -10.35 18.84 15.37
N LEU A 428 -11.20 17.97 14.85
CA LEU A 428 -10.82 16.66 14.33
C LEU A 428 -10.63 16.77 12.81
N PHE A 429 -9.62 16.09 12.26
CA PHE A 429 -9.38 16.09 10.82
C PHE A 429 -9.67 14.71 10.23
N TYR A 430 -10.52 14.69 9.21
CA TYR A 430 -10.73 13.54 8.35
C TYR A 430 -10.05 13.81 7.00
N VAL A 431 -9.02 13.03 6.68
CA VAL A 431 -8.18 13.27 5.50
C VAL A 431 -8.41 12.19 4.45
N THR A 432 -8.71 12.62 3.22
CA THR A 432 -8.75 11.77 2.04
C THR A 432 -7.69 12.23 1.04
N LEU A 433 -7.17 11.28 0.26
CA LEU A 433 -6.11 11.55 -0.69
C LEU A 433 -6.64 11.46 -2.12
N GLU A 434 -6.32 12.44 -2.96
CA GLU A 434 -6.73 12.51 -4.37
C GLU A 434 -5.54 12.86 -5.26
N TYR A 435 -5.45 12.26 -6.44
CA TYR A 435 -4.44 12.66 -7.42
C TYR A 435 -4.77 14.04 -7.99
N SER A 436 -3.75 14.87 -8.15
CA SER A 436 -3.90 16.20 -8.74
C SER A 436 -2.67 16.57 -9.58
N ASN A 437 -2.91 16.98 -10.81
CA ASN A 437 -1.86 17.49 -11.69
C ASN A 437 -1.63 19.02 -11.50
N THR A 438 -2.47 19.67 -10.66
CA THR A 438 -2.42 21.13 -10.43
C THR A 438 -2.01 21.50 -9.01
N VAL A 439 -2.16 20.59 -8.06
CA VAL A 439 -1.82 20.82 -6.65
C VAL A 439 -0.68 19.88 -6.27
N GLU A 440 0.39 20.44 -5.73
CA GLU A 440 1.58 19.68 -5.29
C GLU A 440 1.20 18.61 -4.24
N LYS A 441 1.94 17.50 -4.24
CA LYS A 441 1.79 16.43 -3.26
C LYS A 441 1.91 16.98 -1.84
N GLY A 442 0.98 16.55 -0.96
CA GLY A 442 0.92 16.97 0.45
C GLY A 442 0.08 18.20 0.71
N ARG A 443 -0.29 18.98 -0.33
CA ARG A 443 -1.12 20.17 -0.15
C ARG A 443 -2.61 19.85 -0.18
N ILE A 444 -3.39 20.60 0.59
CA ILE A 444 -4.84 20.46 0.71
C ILE A 444 -5.50 21.03 -0.56
N ILE A 445 -6.24 20.17 -1.27
CA ILE A 445 -7.00 20.53 -2.49
C ILE A 445 -8.29 21.23 -2.12
N ARG A 446 -9.04 20.70 -1.15
CA ARG A 446 -10.32 21.23 -0.67
C ARG A 446 -10.60 20.81 0.78
N GLN A 447 -11.47 21.53 1.44
CA GLN A 447 -11.92 21.27 2.79
C GLN A 447 -13.44 21.34 2.90
N THR A 448 -14.00 20.68 3.91
CA THR A 448 -15.43 20.74 4.29
C THR A 448 -15.53 20.66 5.80
N PRO A 449 -16.12 21.62 6.52
CA PRO A 449 -16.77 22.85 6.01
C PRO A 449 -15.80 23.81 5.26
N GLU A 450 -16.37 24.71 4.44
CA GLU A 450 -15.56 25.73 3.75
C GLU A 450 -14.98 26.75 4.74
N ALA A 451 -13.89 27.41 4.33
CA ALA A 451 -13.26 28.42 5.16
C ALA A 451 -14.27 29.55 5.50
N GLY A 452 -14.38 29.89 6.79
CA GLY A 452 -15.32 30.91 7.27
C GLY A 452 -16.72 30.42 7.58
N GLU A 453 -17.05 29.14 7.33
CA GLU A 453 -18.29 28.56 7.82
C GLU A 453 -18.26 28.36 9.35
N VAL A 454 -19.43 28.38 9.96
CA VAL A 454 -19.58 28.20 11.40
C VAL A 454 -19.30 26.77 11.81
N ILE A 455 -18.38 26.56 12.75
CA ILE A 455 -17.99 25.26 13.29
C ILE A 455 -17.87 25.32 14.81
N GLN A 456 -18.07 24.20 15.49
CA GLN A 456 -17.88 24.08 16.94
C GLN A 456 -16.54 23.42 17.26
N LYS A 457 -16.00 23.70 18.45
CA LYS A 457 -14.82 22.99 18.95
C LYS A 457 -15.13 21.51 19.12
N GLY A 458 -14.28 20.64 18.54
CA GLY A 458 -14.47 19.20 18.54
C GLY A 458 -15.14 18.66 17.28
N ASP A 459 -15.62 19.54 16.39
CA ASP A 459 -16.16 19.10 15.10
C ASP A 459 -15.06 18.62 14.15
N THR A 460 -15.47 17.88 13.13
CA THR A 460 -14.57 17.31 12.13
C THR A 460 -14.50 18.20 10.88
N ILE A 461 -13.28 18.54 10.48
CA ILE A 461 -13.00 19.17 9.18
C ILE A 461 -12.48 18.06 8.24
N SER A 462 -13.22 17.81 7.17
CA SER A 462 -12.81 16.89 6.11
C SER A 462 -11.85 17.60 5.15
N LEU A 463 -10.68 17.01 4.92
CA LEU A 463 -9.64 17.54 4.05
C LEU A 463 -9.38 16.57 2.89
N VAL A 464 -9.23 17.10 1.70
CA VAL A 464 -8.72 16.35 0.55
C VAL A 464 -7.32 16.83 0.25
N VAL A 465 -6.34 15.94 0.39
CA VAL A 465 -4.91 16.24 0.22
C VAL A 465 -4.40 15.61 -1.08
N SER A 466 -3.59 16.37 -1.79
CA SER A 466 -3.02 15.95 -3.07
C SER A 466 -2.00 14.83 -2.90
N ARG A 467 -2.12 13.80 -3.73
CA ARG A 467 -1.09 12.77 -3.95
C ARG A 467 -0.01 13.21 -4.94
N GLY A 468 -0.17 14.38 -5.56
CA GLY A 468 0.55 14.78 -6.76
C GLY A 468 -0.05 14.11 -8.01
N PRO A 469 0.63 14.20 -9.16
CA PRO A 469 0.16 13.60 -10.40
C PRO A 469 0.11 12.06 -10.29
N GLN A 470 -0.85 11.48 -10.99
CA GLN A 470 -0.92 10.03 -11.12
C GLN A 470 0.19 9.58 -12.08
N MET A 471 1.11 8.76 -11.59
CA MET A 471 2.21 8.21 -12.37
C MET A 471 1.84 6.84 -12.94
N MET A 472 2.33 6.56 -14.16
CA MET A 472 2.17 5.30 -14.87
C MET A 472 3.52 4.85 -15.42
N GLU A 473 3.77 3.55 -15.41
CA GLU A 473 4.96 2.98 -16.02
C GLU A 473 4.81 2.93 -17.55
N MET A 474 5.81 3.46 -18.25
CA MET A 474 5.87 3.49 -19.72
C MET A 474 5.98 2.05 -20.25
N PRO A 475 5.05 1.60 -21.12
CA PRO A 475 5.11 0.28 -21.70
C PRO A 475 6.27 0.15 -22.70
N ASP A 476 6.71 -1.09 -22.94
CA ASP A 476 7.69 -1.39 -24.00
C ASP A 476 6.97 -1.46 -25.35
N ILE A 477 7.11 -0.41 -26.13
CA ILE A 477 6.43 -0.22 -27.41
C ILE A 477 7.39 -0.21 -28.61
N ILE A 478 8.70 -0.35 -28.38
CA ILE A 478 9.69 -0.40 -29.44
C ILE A 478 9.46 -1.65 -30.29
N GLY A 479 9.51 -1.51 -31.62
CA GLY A 479 9.25 -2.60 -32.57
C GLY A 479 7.77 -2.93 -32.79
N GLN A 480 6.83 -2.35 -32.03
CA GLN A 480 5.40 -2.52 -32.27
C GLN A 480 4.94 -1.67 -33.46
N THR A 481 3.82 -2.06 -34.09
CA THR A 481 3.20 -1.21 -35.10
C THR A 481 2.64 0.07 -34.47
N GLN A 482 2.59 1.16 -35.24
CA GLN A 482 2.07 2.44 -34.77
C GLN A 482 0.71 2.31 -34.07
N ASP A 483 -0.24 1.58 -34.68
CA ASP A 483 -1.59 1.42 -34.13
C ASP A 483 -1.60 0.66 -32.81
N SER A 484 -0.77 -0.38 -32.68
CA SER A 484 -0.63 -1.17 -31.45
C SER A 484 -0.05 -0.32 -30.32
N ALA A 485 1.01 0.42 -30.60
CA ALA A 485 1.67 1.29 -29.63
C ALA A 485 0.74 2.43 -29.13
N VAL A 486 0.00 3.05 -30.06
CA VAL A 486 -0.99 4.09 -29.72
C VAL A 486 -2.11 3.54 -28.84
N GLN A 487 -2.63 2.34 -29.15
CA GLN A 487 -3.65 1.68 -28.34
C GLN A 487 -3.13 1.31 -26.94
N GLU A 488 -1.91 0.83 -26.84
CA GLU A 488 -1.31 0.45 -25.56
C GLU A 488 -1.05 1.68 -24.68
N LEU A 489 -0.54 2.78 -25.25
CA LEU A 489 -0.40 4.06 -24.56
C LEU A 489 -1.74 4.59 -24.09
N ALA A 490 -2.75 4.58 -24.95
CA ALA A 490 -4.10 5.02 -24.61
C ALA A 490 -4.73 4.17 -23.50
N ALA A 491 -4.52 2.85 -23.49
CA ALA A 491 -4.97 1.95 -22.42
C ALA A 491 -4.31 2.26 -21.07
N LYS A 492 -3.12 2.84 -21.08
CA LYS A 492 -2.38 3.33 -19.92
C LYS A 492 -2.71 4.80 -19.56
N GLY A 493 -3.60 5.46 -20.29
CA GLY A 493 -3.97 6.85 -20.08
C GLY A 493 -2.92 7.85 -20.55
N LEU A 494 -2.03 7.44 -21.46
CA LEU A 494 -1.02 8.29 -22.10
C LEU A 494 -1.49 8.70 -23.49
N ASN A 495 -1.09 9.87 -23.94
CA ASN A 495 -1.34 10.35 -25.31
C ASN A 495 -0.15 10.00 -26.19
N ALA A 496 -0.38 9.83 -27.49
CA ALA A 496 0.67 9.59 -28.46
C ALA A 496 0.70 10.65 -29.56
N THR A 497 1.89 11.08 -29.97
CA THR A 497 2.11 11.87 -31.18
C THR A 497 3.15 11.17 -32.02
N CYS A 498 2.83 10.88 -33.29
CA CYS A 498 3.68 10.09 -34.15
C CYS A 498 4.40 10.96 -35.19
N PHE A 499 5.70 10.73 -35.40
CA PHE A 499 6.51 11.34 -36.44
C PHE A 499 7.17 10.21 -37.26
N THR A 500 7.08 10.32 -38.59
CA THR A 500 7.76 9.37 -39.49
C THR A 500 9.23 9.77 -39.64
N VAL A 501 10.14 8.83 -39.43
CA VAL A 501 11.58 9.02 -39.61
C VAL A 501 12.10 8.20 -40.80
N VAL A 502 13.23 8.61 -41.36
CA VAL A 502 13.87 7.89 -42.45
C VAL A 502 14.31 6.50 -41.98
N ASN A 503 13.86 5.46 -42.67
CA ASN A 503 14.20 4.08 -42.36
C ASN A 503 15.44 3.66 -43.13
N ASP A 504 16.48 3.24 -42.43
CA ASP A 504 17.71 2.70 -42.99
C ASP A 504 17.63 1.20 -43.36
N GLY A 505 16.44 0.59 -43.16
CA GLY A 505 16.15 -0.81 -43.40
C GLY A 505 16.43 -1.70 -42.20
N SER A 506 16.76 -1.17 -41.03
CA SER A 506 16.95 -1.93 -39.79
C SER A 506 15.64 -2.39 -39.17
N GLU A 507 14.56 -1.62 -39.40
CA GLU A 507 13.24 -1.84 -38.79
C GLU A 507 12.16 -1.99 -39.88
N ALA A 508 11.09 -2.72 -39.54
CA ALA A 508 9.94 -2.85 -40.44
C ALA A 508 9.21 -1.50 -40.57
N ALA A 509 8.85 -1.14 -41.81
CA ALA A 509 8.09 0.09 -42.06
C ALA A 509 6.77 0.13 -41.25
N GLY A 510 6.47 1.26 -40.65
CA GLY A 510 5.28 1.44 -39.79
C GLY A 510 5.45 0.99 -38.33
N CYS A 511 6.65 0.52 -37.94
CA CYS A 511 6.96 0.16 -36.56
C CYS A 511 7.63 1.32 -35.80
N VAL A 512 7.47 1.34 -34.47
CA VAL A 512 8.10 2.31 -33.58
C VAL A 512 9.59 2.03 -33.46
N VAL A 513 10.41 2.98 -33.86
CA VAL A 513 11.88 2.93 -33.76
C VAL A 513 12.36 3.44 -32.41
N SER A 514 11.76 4.54 -31.93
CA SER A 514 12.08 5.15 -30.65
C SER A 514 10.90 5.94 -30.09
N ALA A 515 10.93 6.23 -28.82
CA ALA A 515 9.95 7.07 -28.13
C ALA A 515 10.67 8.14 -27.31
N SER A 516 9.95 9.21 -26.93
CA SER A 516 10.50 10.28 -26.08
C SER A 516 10.78 9.84 -24.65
N GLU A 517 10.14 8.76 -24.22
CA GLU A 517 10.27 8.18 -22.88
C GLU A 517 10.70 6.71 -23.00
N ASP A 518 11.64 6.32 -22.17
CA ASP A 518 12.15 4.93 -22.14
C ASP A 518 11.14 3.99 -21.47
N ALA A 519 11.05 2.75 -21.97
CA ALA A 519 10.24 1.69 -21.37
C ALA A 519 10.61 1.48 -19.89
N GLY A 520 9.59 1.34 -19.02
CA GLY A 520 9.77 1.19 -17.57
C GLY A 520 9.97 2.52 -16.80
N THR A 521 10.04 3.67 -17.47
CA THR A 521 10.07 4.97 -16.79
C THR A 521 8.68 5.33 -16.25
N MET A 522 8.66 6.06 -15.12
CA MET A 522 7.40 6.55 -14.55
C MET A 522 7.04 7.90 -15.18
N VAL A 523 5.93 7.95 -15.87
CA VAL A 523 5.39 9.16 -16.53
C VAL A 523 4.03 9.53 -15.98
N GLU A 524 3.69 10.82 -16.02
CA GLU A 524 2.38 11.29 -15.56
C GLU A 524 1.26 10.83 -16.50
N VAL A 525 0.13 10.40 -15.95
CA VAL A 525 -1.07 10.09 -16.73
C VAL A 525 -1.53 11.35 -17.48
N GLY A 526 -1.78 11.20 -18.79
CA GLY A 526 -2.08 12.32 -19.69
C GLY A 526 -0.86 12.89 -20.41
N THR A 527 0.39 12.45 -20.08
CA THR A 527 1.60 12.83 -20.82
C THR A 527 1.48 12.41 -22.27
N THR A 528 1.95 13.28 -23.18
CA THR A 528 2.04 12.98 -24.61
C THR A 528 3.41 12.42 -24.91
N VAL A 529 3.45 11.14 -25.27
CA VAL A 529 4.65 10.42 -25.70
C VAL A 529 4.83 10.64 -27.20
N VAL A 530 6.02 11.05 -27.60
CA VAL A 530 6.39 11.21 -29.03
C VAL A 530 6.92 9.88 -29.52
N LEU A 531 6.31 9.33 -30.57
CA LEU A 531 6.71 8.10 -31.23
C LEU A 531 7.39 8.43 -32.56
N TYR A 532 8.54 7.85 -32.79
CA TYR A 532 9.23 7.90 -34.07
C TYR A 532 8.99 6.59 -34.83
N ILE A 533 8.33 6.68 -35.98
CA ILE A 533 7.85 5.55 -36.76
C ILE A 533 8.75 5.37 -37.99
N ALA A 534 9.23 4.15 -38.26
CA ALA A 534 10.00 3.82 -39.44
C ALA A 534 9.17 4.11 -40.71
N GLY A 535 9.65 4.98 -41.59
CA GLY A 535 9.10 5.19 -42.93
C GLY A 535 9.36 4.00 -43.86
N ASP A 536 8.87 4.11 -45.09
CA ASP A 536 9.24 3.14 -46.12
C ASP A 536 10.77 3.14 -46.35
N ALA A 537 11.38 1.97 -46.48
CA ALA A 537 12.81 1.89 -46.74
C ALA A 537 13.15 2.63 -48.04
N ALA A 538 14.05 3.62 -47.96
CA ALA A 538 14.50 4.36 -49.12
C ALA A 538 15.12 3.36 -50.09
N SER A 539 14.50 3.20 -51.28
CA SER A 539 15.08 2.42 -52.35
C SER A 539 16.47 2.97 -52.67
N ALA A 540 17.50 2.18 -52.54
CA ALA A 540 18.84 2.58 -52.93
C ALA A 540 18.82 3.11 -54.38
N PRO A 541 19.49 4.23 -54.70
CA PRO A 541 19.54 4.76 -56.07
C PRO A 541 20.17 3.69 -56.98
N GLY A 542 19.40 3.28 -57.99
CA GLY A 542 19.72 2.24 -58.90
C GLY A 542 21.11 2.40 -59.53
N SER A 543 21.87 1.34 -59.52
CA SER A 543 23.05 1.16 -60.33
C SER A 543 22.67 1.26 -61.79
N THR A 544 23.34 2.17 -62.49
CA THR A 544 23.36 2.43 -63.93
C THR A 544 23.30 1.16 -64.80
N GLU A 545 22.36 1.23 -65.76
CA GLU A 545 22.27 0.31 -66.91
C GLU A 545 23.59 0.25 -67.69
N THR A 546 24.02 -0.96 -68.03
CA THR A 546 24.93 -1.24 -69.13
C THR A 546 24.13 -1.94 -70.23
N PRO A 547 24.26 -1.55 -71.51
CA PRO A 547 23.38 -1.99 -72.59
C PRO A 547 23.68 -3.42 -73.07
N PRO A 548 22.78 -4.00 -73.90
CA PRO A 548 22.74 -5.43 -74.15
C PRO A 548 23.67 -5.84 -75.29
N ASP A 549 24.26 -7.01 -75.18
CA ASP A 549 24.83 -7.72 -76.30
C ASP A 549 24.15 -9.06 -76.57
N THR A 550 23.95 -9.27 -77.82
CA THR A 550 23.16 -10.15 -78.63
C THR A 550 23.60 -11.66 -78.60
N GLU A 551 22.56 -12.48 -78.90
CA GLU A 551 22.60 -13.79 -79.60
C GLU A 551 22.85 -15.09 -78.81
N GLY A 552 21.86 -15.85 -78.64
CA GLY A 552 21.22 -17.02 -79.19
C GLY A 552 22.00 -18.36 -79.19
N PRO A 553 21.39 -19.49 -79.56
CA PRO A 553 20.24 -20.12 -78.93
C PRO A 553 20.50 -21.63 -78.56
N ALA A 554 19.52 -22.19 -77.88
CA ALA A 554 18.99 -23.56 -77.98
C ALA A 554 19.62 -24.76 -77.25
N VAL A 555 18.66 -25.61 -76.86
CA VAL A 555 18.63 -27.09 -76.64
C VAL A 555 18.78 -27.47 -75.15
N GLY A 556 17.72 -27.88 -74.46
CA GLY A 556 16.88 -29.03 -74.62
C GLY A 556 17.15 -30.00 -73.47
N GLY A 557 16.10 -30.51 -72.86
CA GLY A 557 16.19 -31.77 -72.11
C GLY A 557 15.55 -31.72 -70.72
N ASP A 558 14.31 -31.96 -70.71
CA ASP A 558 13.51 -33.04 -70.08
C ASP A 558 13.91 -33.56 -68.70
N ALA A 559 12.98 -33.50 -67.87
CA ALA A 559 12.12 -34.55 -67.28
C ALA A 559 12.37 -34.98 -65.80
N VAL A 560 11.24 -35.04 -65.14
CA VAL A 560 10.74 -36.12 -64.28
C VAL A 560 11.03 -35.98 -62.78
N GLN A 561 9.99 -35.60 -62.06
CA GLN A 561 9.10 -36.30 -61.07
C GLN A 561 9.77 -37.05 -59.91
N ASP A 562 9.16 -36.81 -58.80
CA ASP A 562 8.60 -37.61 -57.67
C ASP A 562 9.13 -37.08 -56.34
N GLY A 563 8.34 -36.71 -55.40
CA GLY A 563 7.19 -37.35 -54.83
C GLY A 563 7.55 -37.99 -53.48
N ILE A 564 6.73 -37.77 -52.50
CA ILE A 564 6.52 -38.52 -51.22
C ILE A 564 6.81 -37.66 -49.97
N GLU A 565 5.83 -37.10 -49.34
CA GLU A 565 4.98 -37.48 -48.17
C GLU A 565 5.63 -38.42 -47.12
N TYR A 566 5.44 -38.06 -45.87
CA TYR A 566 4.96 -38.73 -44.64
C TYR A 566 5.47 -37.95 -43.43
N ASP A 567 4.65 -37.38 -42.62
CA ASP A 567 3.63 -37.78 -41.63
C ASP A 567 4.20 -38.27 -40.28
N THR A 568 3.73 -37.62 -39.24
CA THR A 568 3.47 -38.03 -37.85
C THR A 568 4.58 -38.67 -37.00
N ASP A 569 4.89 -38.07 -35.86
CA ASP A 569 4.31 -38.34 -34.53
C ASP A 569 4.47 -37.14 -33.59
#